data_34a27b0ad2398d7b0c1c31da3aaf495e
#
_entry.id   34a27b0ad2398d7b0c1c31da3aaf495e
#
_cell.length_a   1.000
_cell.length_b   1.000
_cell.length_c   1.000
_cell.angle_alpha   90.00
_cell.angle_beta   90.00
_cell.angle_gamma   90.00
#
_symmetry.space_group_name_H-M   'P 1'
#
loop_
_entity.id
_entity.type
_entity.pdbx_description
1 polymer ?
#
loop_
_entity_poly.entity_id
_entity_poly.type
_entity_poly.pdbx_seq_one_letter_code
_entity_poly.pdbx_strand_id
1 'polypeptide(L)'
;VEIQRMERILSKTPSFAQRMFTEEERVYCESSSRPAAHYACRFAAREAVLKALGTGFGKGVGRKDVSVSRDQNGKPIAVLSGGALKAAQSRGIVEVAISLSFTSELAVANAMAITEDAKPRPKTEKKSEREVIAETFRNARAVLDELDRMQDDELIAVTGLSATSE
;
A
#
# COMPACT_ATOMS: atom_id res chain seq x y z
N VAL A 1 12.39 9.70 19.74
CA VAL A 1 13.52 8.96 20.36
C VAL A 1 14.81 9.74 20.16
N GLU A 2 15.53 10.00 21.24
CA GLU A 2 16.84 10.67 21.17
C GLU A 2 17.90 9.73 20.56
N ILE A 3 18.62 10.22 19.56
CA ILE A 3 19.64 9.44 18.84
C ILE A 3 20.84 9.14 19.76
N GLN A 4 21.29 10.12 20.54
CA GLN A 4 22.37 9.91 21.53
C GLN A 4 22.02 8.83 22.56
N ARG A 5 20.75 8.74 23.00
CA ARG A 5 20.31 7.70 23.90
C ARG A 5 20.40 6.33 23.22
N MET A 6 19.99 6.23 21.96
CA MET A 6 20.10 4.98 21.19
C MET A 6 21.55 4.57 21.05
N GLU A 7 22.45 5.48 20.71
CA GLU A 7 23.88 5.23 20.59
C GLU A 7 24.49 4.68 21.89
N ARG A 8 24.14 5.29 23.03
CA ARG A 8 24.57 4.82 24.36
C ARG A 8 24.05 3.42 24.68
N ILE A 9 22.83 3.11 24.27
CA ILE A 9 22.23 1.78 24.49
C ILE A 9 22.97 0.74 23.65
N LEU A 10 23.19 1.02 22.37
CA LEU A 10 23.88 0.12 21.46
C LEU A 10 25.33 -0.18 21.90
N SER A 11 26.04 0.84 22.38
CA SER A 11 27.41 0.67 22.88
C SER A 11 27.48 -0.08 24.21
N LYS A 12 26.57 0.22 25.16
CA LYS A 12 26.57 -0.40 26.49
C LYS A 12 25.95 -1.80 26.52
N THR A 13 25.09 -2.11 25.59
CA THR A 13 24.33 -3.38 25.55
C THR A 13 24.35 -3.93 24.12
N PRO A 14 25.44 -4.58 23.67
CA PRO A 14 25.54 -5.10 22.30
C PRO A 14 24.42 -6.06 21.91
N SER A 15 23.88 -6.83 22.86
CA SER A 15 22.76 -7.73 22.62
C SER A 15 21.40 -7.01 22.42
N PHE A 16 21.32 -5.69 22.65
CA PHE A 16 20.10 -4.93 22.50
C PHE A 16 19.61 -4.97 21.05
N ALA A 17 20.49 -4.69 20.09
CA ALA A 17 20.14 -4.73 18.67
C ALA A 17 19.59 -6.10 18.26
N GLN A 18 20.26 -7.18 18.67
CA GLN A 18 19.80 -8.54 18.38
C GLN A 18 18.42 -8.85 18.96
N ARG A 19 18.11 -8.36 20.16
CA ARG A 19 16.84 -8.64 20.85
C ARG A 19 15.67 -7.82 20.35
N MET A 20 15.97 -6.60 19.85
CA MET A 20 14.93 -5.64 19.46
C MET A 20 14.65 -5.60 17.96
N PHE A 21 15.63 -5.88 17.13
CA PHE A 21 15.52 -5.69 15.69
C PHE A 21 15.69 -7.01 14.93
N THR A 22 15.05 -7.13 13.79
CA THR A 22 15.24 -8.26 12.88
C THR A 22 16.64 -8.19 12.27
N GLU A 23 17.07 -9.26 11.64
CA GLU A 23 18.35 -9.30 10.97
C GLU A 23 18.42 -8.30 9.80
N GLU A 24 17.37 -8.24 9.00
CA GLU A 24 17.23 -7.28 7.89
C GLU A 24 17.33 -5.83 8.38
N GLU A 25 16.65 -5.49 9.49
CA GLU A 25 16.74 -4.16 10.08
C GLU A 25 18.15 -3.84 10.55
N ARG A 26 18.85 -4.81 11.14
CA ARG A 26 20.23 -4.63 11.62
C ARG A 26 21.19 -4.40 10.47
N VAL A 27 21.15 -5.27 9.45
CA VAL A 27 21.98 -5.12 8.25
C VAL A 27 21.79 -3.74 7.61
N TYR A 28 20.53 -3.32 7.46
CA TYR A 28 20.22 -2.00 6.92
C TYR A 28 20.76 -0.86 7.79
N CYS A 29 20.58 -0.91 9.11
CA CYS A 29 21.05 0.15 10.01
C CYS A 29 22.59 0.23 10.01
N GLU A 30 23.25 -0.91 10.06
CA GLU A 30 24.72 -1.02 10.13
C GLU A 30 25.40 -0.62 8.83
N SER A 31 24.72 -0.77 7.66
CA SER A 31 25.25 -0.32 6.37
C SER A 31 25.17 1.20 6.15
N SER A 32 24.49 1.93 7.04
CA SER A 32 24.30 3.37 6.91
C SER A 32 25.46 4.17 7.53
N SER A 33 25.64 5.41 7.10
CA SER A 33 26.60 6.35 7.69
C SER A 33 26.22 6.80 9.12
N ARG A 34 24.97 6.60 9.53
CA ARG A 34 24.42 6.99 10.85
C ARG A 34 23.61 5.86 11.48
N PRO A 35 24.24 4.73 11.87
CA PRO A 35 23.54 3.55 12.37
C PRO A 35 22.57 3.85 13.53
N ALA A 36 23.02 4.64 14.52
CA ALA A 36 22.21 4.98 15.68
C ALA A 36 20.91 5.73 15.33
N ALA A 37 20.95 6.63 14.33
CA ALA A 37 19.77 7.35 13.85
C ALA A 37 18.76 6.37 13.20
N HIS A 38 19.25 5.43 12.37
CA HIS A 38 18.41 4.44 11.73
C HIS A 38 17.81 3.44 12.73
N TYR A 39 18.55 3.03 13.74
CA TYR A 39 18.02 2.23 14.85
C TYR A 39 16.98 3.00 15.65
N ALA A 40 17.23 4.29 15.94
CA ALA A 40 16.27 5.15 16.64
C ALA A 40 14.96 5.32 15.86
N CYS A 41 15.03 5.50 14.53
CA CYS A 41 13.86 5.55 13.66
C CYS A 41 13.04 4.26 13.72
N ARG A 42 13.68 3.09 13.64
CA ARG A 42 12.99 1.80 13.70
C ARG A 42 12.37 1.55 15.05
N PHE A 43 13.05 1.96 16.12
CA PHE A 43 12.50 1.89 17.45
C PHE A 43 11.28 2.80 17.61
N ALA A 44 11.36 4.05 17.15
CA ALA A 44 10.25 5.00 17.13
C ALA A 44 9.05 4.47 16.31
N ALA A 45 9.31 3.89 15.13
CA ALA A 45 8.28 3.28 14.30
C ALA A 45 7.56 2.13 15.02
N ARG A 46 8.32 1.28 15.69
CA ARG A 46 7.77 0.16 16.46
C ARG A 46 6.84 0.65 17.57
N GLU A 47 7.25 1.68 18.32
CA GLU A 47 6.40 2.29 19.33
C GLU A 47 5.16 2.95 18.73
N ALA A 48 5.30 3.67 17.63
CA ALA A 48 4.18 4.32 16.95
C ALA A 48 3.16 3.30 16.43
N VAL A 49 3.62 2.20 15.80
CA VAL A 49 2.77 1.11 15.32
C VAL A 49 2.03 0.44 16.46
N LEU A 50 2.70 0.09 17.55
CA LEU A 50 2.06 -0.53 18.71
C LEU A 50 1.00 0.37 19.33
N LYS A 51 1.23 1.69 19.38
CA LYS A 51 0.23 2.67 19.82
C LYS A 51 -0.96 2.74 18.86
N ALA A 52 -0.72 2.76 17.54
CA ALA A 52 -1.78 2.76 16.54
C ALA A 52 -2.62 1.48 16.59
N LEU A 53 -1.99 0.33 16.88
CA LEU A 53 -2.67 -0.93 17.14
C LEU A 53 -3.40 -0.96 18.51
N GLY A 54 -3.24 0.07 19.35
CA GLY A 54 -3.80 0.10 20.70
C GLY A 54 -3.25 -0.99 21.61
N THR A 55 -2.02 -1.40 21.41
CA THR A 55 -1.31 -2.38 22.21
C THR A 55 0.04 -1.81 22.64
N GLY A 56 0.82 -2.59 23.38
CA GLY A 56 2.18 -2.24 23.80
C GLY A 56 3.06 -3.49 23.74
N PHE A 57 4.28 -3.36 24.20
CA PHE A 57 5.14 -4.52 24.44
C PHE A 57 4.57 -5.35 25.58
N GLY A 58 4.59 -6.66 25.44
CA GLY A 58 3.95 -7.60 26.38
C GLY A 58 2.53 -7.97 25.94
N LYS A 59 1.78 -8.65 26.81
CA LYS A 59 0.43 -9.15 26.48
C LYS A 59 0.37 -9.98 25.20
N GLY A 60 1.40 -10.79 24.94
CA GLY A 60 1.47 -11.64 23.75
C GLY A 60 2.12 -10.97 22.52
N VAL A 61 2.57 -9.72 22.65
CA VAL A 61 3.29 -9.02 21.58
C VAL A 61 4.79 -9.05 21.85
N GLY A 62 5.52 -9.69 20.94
CA GLY A 62 6.98 -9.81 20.99
C GLY A 62 7.69 -8.54 20.51
N ARG A 63 8.95 -8.42 20.89
CA ARG A 63 9.78 -7.23 20.54
C ARG A 63 10.05 -7.10 19.05
N LYS A 64 10.01 -8.19 18.30
CA LYS A 64 10.23 -8.24 16.85
C LYS A 64 8.94 -8.40 16.03
N ASP A 65 7.79 -8.42 16.69
CA ASP A 65 6.50 -8.60 16.01
C ASP A 65 6.12 -7.40 15.14
N VAL A 66 6.79 -6.28 15.33
CA VAL A 66 6.75 -5.13 14.42
C VAL A 66 8.16 -4.87 13.90
N SER A 67 8.32 -4.83 12.60
CA SER A 67 9.57 -4.45 11.94
C SER A 67 9.32 -3.46 10.81
N VAL A 68 10.39 -2.82 10.34
CA VAL A 68 10.32 -1.86 9.23
C VAL A 68 11.13 -2.39 8.06
N SER A 69 10.46 -2.67 6.97
CA SER A 69 11.06 -2.98 5.67
C SER A 69 10.97 -1.76 4.74
N ARG A 70 11.38 -1.92 3.48
CA ARG A 70 11.24 -0.92 2.42
C ARG A 70 10.68 -1.57 1.16
N ASP A 71 9.87 -0.82 0.44
CA ASP A 71 9.44 -1.22 -0.90
C ASP A 71 10.54 -0.95 -1.94
N GLN A 72 10.25 -1.27 -3.19
CA GLN A 72 11.16 -1.08 -4.33
C GLN A 72 11.53 0.39 -4.56
N ASN A 73 10.71 1.32 -4.08
CA ASN A 73 10.92 2.77 -4.18
C ASN A 73 11.60 3.35 -2.92
N GLY A 74 11.95 2.50 -1.96
CA GLY A 74 12.56 2.92 -0.69
C GLY A 74 11.58 3.44 0.36
N LYS A 75 10.27 3.39 0.12
CA LYS A 75 9.24 3.79 1.08
C LYS A 75 9.25 2.82 2.27
N PRO A 76 9.21 3.32 3.53
CA PRO A 76 9.14 2.46 4.69
C PRO A 76 7.78 1.75 4.78
N ILE A 77 7.81 0.46 5.10
CA ILE A 77 6.65 -0.40 5.27
C ILE A 77 6.70 -1.02 6.66
N ALA A 78 5.58 -0.98 7.38
CA ALA A 78 5.43 -1.72 8.62
C ALA A 78 5.13 -3.19 8.31
N VAL A 79 5.93 -4.10 8.86
CA VAL A 79 5.72 -5.54 8.76
C VAL A 79 5.28 -6.04 10.13
N LEU A 80 4.11 -6.67 10.17
CA LEU A 80 3.52 -7.22 11.39
C LEU A 80 3.64 -8.74 11.40
N SER A 81 3.97 -9.30 12.55
CA SER A 81 4.01 -10.74 12.79
C SER A 81 3.50 -11.06 14.20
N GLY A 82 3.42 -12.34 14.53
CA GLY A 82 3.13 -12.79 15.90
C GLY A 82 1.92 -12.11 16.53
N GLY A 83 2.11 -11.60 17.74
CA GLY A 83 1.07 -10.92 18.51
C GLY A 83 0.61 -9.59 17.93
N ALA A 84 1.50 -8.84 17.26
CA ALA A 84 1.12 -7.59 16.61
C ALA A 84 0.17 -7.83 15.43
N LEU A 85 0.42 -8.86 14.63
CA LEU A 85 -0.47 -9.25 13.53
C LEU A 85 -1.85 -9.69 14.05
N LYS A 86 -1.88 -10.52 15.09
CA LYS A 86 -3.13 -10.94 15.72
C LYS A 86 -3.92 -9.74 16.27
N ALA A 87 -3.25 -8.77 16.89
CA ALA A 87 -3.89 -7.55 17.38
C ALA A 87 -4.45 -6.69 16.24
N ALA A 88 -3.77 -6.59 15.11
CA ALA A 88 -4.27 -5.92 13.93
C ALA A 88 -5.51 -6.60 13.36
N GLN A 89 -5.44 -7.92 13.17
CA GLN A 89 -6.55 -8.72 12.64
C GLN A 89 -7.81 -8.65 13.53
N SER A 90 -7.65 -8.74 14.84
CA SER A 90 -8.80 -8.66 15.79
C SER A 90 -9.52 -7.31 15.76
N ARG A 91 -8.90 -6.28 15.20
CA ARG A 91 -9.45 -4.92 15.05
C ARG A 91 -9.84 -4.55 13.63
N GLY A 92 -9.78 -5.50 12.70
CA GLY A 92 -10.07 -5.25 11.28
C GLY A 92 -9.07 -4.32 10.61
N ILE A 93 -7.86 -4.17 11.17
CA ILE A 93 -6.80 -3.36 10.60
C ILE A 93 -6.17 -4.15 9.45
N VAL A 94 -6.19 -3.58 8.25
CA VAL A 94 -5.71 -4.20 7.02
C VAL A 94 -4.39 -3.63 6.55
N GLU A 95 -4.05 -2.42 7.00
CA GLU A 95 -2.81 -1.75 6.65
C GLU A 95 -2.33 -0.87 7.80
N VAL A 96 -1.03 -0.75 7.97
CA VAL A 96 -0.41 0.24 8.86
C VAL A 96 0.55 1.09 8.04
N ALA A 97 0.14 2.31 7.73
CA ALA A 97 0.99 3.29 7.08
C ALA A 97 1.96 3.89 8.11
N ILE A 98 3.23 4.03 7.73
CA ILE A 98 4.26 4.64 8.56
C ILE A 98 5.02 5.73 7.83
N SER A 99 5.49 6.71 8.60
CA SER A 99 6.41 7.74 8.13
C SER A 99 7.52 7.93 9.16
N LEU A 100 8.75 8.06 8.68
CA LEU A 100 9.96 8.15 9.49
C LEU A 100 10.74 9.40 9.10
N SER A 101 11.24 10.11 10.11
CA SER A 101 12.16 11.24 9.90
C SER A 101 13.15 11.32 11.06
N PHE A 102 14.30 11.93 10.82
CA PHE A 102 15.24 12.24 11.89
C PHE A 102 16.03 13.52 11.61
N THR A 103 16.44 14.15 12.68
CA THR A 103 17.37 15.30 12.68
C THR A 103 18.76 14.82 13.13
N SER A 104 19.62 15.76 13.56
CA SER A 104 20.87 15.42 14.25
C SER A 104 20.65 14.72 15.59
N GLU A 105 19.55 15.04 16.28
CA GLU A 105 19.33 14.66 17.69
C GLU A 105 18.18 13.70 17.88
N LEU A 106 17.11 13.84 17.09
CA LEU A 106 15.85 13.14 17.29
C LEU A 106 15.45 12.30 16.08
N ALA A 107 14.95 11.10 16.36
CA ALA A 107 14.20 10.28 15.41
C ALA A 107 12.72 10.29 15.78
N VAL A 108 11.86 10.50 14.78
CA VAL A 108 10.41 10.57 14.91
C VAL A 108 9.77 9.58 13.95
N ALA A 109 8.68 8.98 14.39
CA ALA A 109 7.84 8.13 13.56
C ALA A 109 6.37 8.41 13.81
N ASN A 110 5.59 8.37 12.75
CA ASN A 110 4.13 8.32 12.79
C ASN A 110 3.65 6.99 12.26
N ALA A 111 2.55 6.49 12.81
CA ALA A 111 1.87 5.31 12.32
C ALA A 111 0.36 5.54 12.30
N MET A 112 -0.29 5.07 11.25
CA MET A 112 -1.73 5.12 11.07
C MET A 112 -2.23 3.72 10.78
N ALA A 113 -3.11 3.19 11.64
CA ALA A 113 -3.79 1.93 11.42
C ALA A 113 -5.04 2.18 10.55
N ILE A 114 -5.18 1.43 9.46
CA ILE A 114 -6.22 1.60 8.46
C ILE A 114 -7.08 0.34 8.45
N THR A 115 -8.38 0.51 8.66
CA THR A 115 -9.38 -0.54 8.48
C THR A 115 -9.88 -0.57 7.03
N GLU A 116 -10.55 -1.62 6.62
CA GLU A 116 -11.07 -1.74 5.25
C GLU A 116 -12.02 -0.57 4.90
N ASP A 117 -12.85 -0.16 5.85
CA ASP A 117 -13.80 0.95 5.65
C ASP A 117 -13.11 2.32 5.53
N ALA A 118 -11.91 2.46 6.11
CA ALA A 118 -11.13 3.69 6.07
C ALA A 118 -10.17 3.76 4.88
N LYS A 119 -10.03 2.67 4.10
CA LYS A 119 -9.24 2.72 2.86
C LYS A 119 -9.80 3.79 1.93
N PRO A 120 -8.94 4.69 1.40
CA PRO A 120 -9.37 5.56 0.33
C PRO A 120 -9.91 4.69 -0.80
N ARG A 121 -11.19 4.82 -1.09
CA ARG A 121 -11.74 4.18 -2.27
C ARG A 121 -10.93 4.69 -3.47
N PRO A 122 -10.45 3.81 -4.36
CA PRO A 122 -9.83 4.28 -5.58
C PRO A 122 -10.80 5.29 -6.18
N LYS A 123 -10.34 6.50 -6.44
CA LYS A 123 -11.12 7.42 -7.27
C LYS A 123 -11.36 6.63 -8.55
N THR A 124 -12.55 6.08 -8.70
CA THR A 124 -13.06 5.73 -10.02
C THR A 124 -12.86 7.03 -10.78
N GLU A 125 -11.91 7.03 -11.71
CA GLU A 125 -11.81 8.12 -12.66
C GLU A 125 -13.21 8.22 -13.22
N LYS A 126 -13.96 9.23 -12.78
CA LYS A 126 -15.22 9.57 -13.45
C LYS A 126 -14.77 9.86 -14.85
N LYS A 127 -15.04 8.92 -15.79
CA LYS A 127 -14.85 9.17 -17.22
C LYS A 127 -15.33 10.59 -17.42
N SER A 128 -14.50 11.44 -17.98
CA SER A 128 -14.91 12.83 -18.17
C SER A 128 -16.22 12.81 -18.96
N GLU A 129 -17.11 13.78 -18.73
CA GLU A 129 -18.38 13.84 -19.47
C GLU A 129 -18.15 13.72 -20.99
N ARG A 130 -17.00 14.22 -21.46
CA ARG A 130 -16.56 14.07 -22.85
C ARG A 130 -16.27 12.63 -23.25
N GLU A 131 -15.68 11.82 -22.38
CA GLU A 131 -15.38 10.41 -22.67
C GLU A 131 -16.66 9.57 -22.66
N VAL A 132 -17.60 9.85 -21.75
CA VAL A 132 -18.90 9.20 -21.71
C VAL A 132 -19.70 9.55 -22.97
N ILE A 133 -19.72 10.81 -23.36
CA ILE A 133 -20.39 11.28 -24.60
C ILE A 133 -19.73 10.62 -25.80
N ALA A 134 -18.40 10.62 -25.91
CA ALA A 134 -17.70 10.00 -27.02
C ALA A 134 -17.92 8.49 -27.15
N GLU A 135 -18.05 7.80 -26.03
CA GLU A 135 -18.37 6.36 -26.00
C GLU A 135 -19.84 6.11 -26.43
N THR A 136 -20.75 6.95 -25.97
CA THR A 136 -22.16 6.88 -26.38
C THR A 136 -22.32 7.11 -27.88
N PHE A 137 -21.62 8.11 -28.45
CA PHE A 137 -21.62 8.37 -29.90
C PHE A 137 -21.02 7.21 -30.70
N ARG A 138 -19.95 6.60 -30.25
CA ARG A 138 -19.35 5.41 -30.88
C ARG A 138 -20.31 4.24 -30.92
N ASN A 139 -20.97 3.97 -29.78
CA ASN A 139 -21.95 2.89 -29.69
C ASN A 139 -23.16 3.14 -30.59
N ALA A 140 -23.69 4.37 -30.62
CA ALA A 140 -24.80 4.75 -31.51
C ALA A 140 -24.44 4.60 -32.99
N ARG A 141 -23.23 4.99 -33.39
CA ARG A 141 -22.74 4.85 -34.76
C ARG A 141 -22.58 3.37 -35.14
N ALA A 142 -22.06 2.52 -34.26
CA ALA A 142 -21.95 1.10 -34.52
C ALA A 142 -23.31 0.44 -34.79
N VAL A 143 -24.34 0.83 -34.05
CA VAL A 143 -25.71 0.35 -34.26
C VAL A 143 -26.29 0.83 -35.60
N LEU A 144 -26.02 2.07 -36.00
CA LEU A 144 -26.43 2.59 -37.29
C LEU A 144 -25.73 1.87 -38.46
N ASP A 145 -24.42 1.65 -38.35
CA ASP A 145 -23.63 0.90 -39.33
C ASP A 145 -24.09 -0.57 -39.47
N GLU A 146 -24.61 -1.15 -38.40
CA GLU A 146 -25.19 -2.49 -38.43
C GLU A 146 -26.57 -2.52 -39.11
N LEU A 147 -27.43 -1.51 -38.85
CA LEU A 147 -28.73 -1.37 -39.48
C LEU A 147 -28.60 -1.10 -41.00
N ASP A 148 -27.64 -0.26 -41.41
CA ASP A 148 -27.38 -0.01 -42.82
C ASP A 148 -26.96 -1.29 -43.56
N ARG A 149 -26.11 -2.14 -42.95
CA ARG A 149 -25.74 -3.45 -43.52
C ARG A 149 -26.94 -4.38 -43.66
N MET A 150 -27.83 -4.41 -42.65
CA MET A 150 -29.01 -5.27 -42.71
C MET A 150 -29.98 -4.83 -43.82
N GLN A 151 -30.10 -3.50 -44.06
CA GLN A 151 -30.90 -2.97 -45.16
C GLN A 151 -30.29 -3.30 -46.52
N ASP A 152 -28.99 -3.22 -46.68
CA ASP A 152 -28.30 -3.58 -47.91
C ASP A 152 -28.44 -5.08 -48.22
N ASP A 153 -28.32 -5.94 -47.23
CA ASP A 153 -28.50 -7.39 -47.36
C ASP A 153 -29.94 -7.75 -47.76
N GLU A 154 -30.94 -7.05 -47.19
CA GLU A 154 -32.36 -7.27 -47.52
C GLU A 154 -32.70 -6.76 -48.95
N LEU A 155 -32.07 -5.65 -49.37
CA LEU A 155 -32.24 -5.13 -50.73
C LEU A 155 -31.63 -6.06 -51.81
N ILE A 156 -30.51 -6.67 -51.51
CA ILE A 156 -29.84 -7.68 -52.35
C ILE A 156 -30.68 -8.95 -52.46
N ALA A 157 -31.29 -9.38 -51.35
CA ALA A 157 -32.15 -10.57 -51.32
C ALA A 157 -33.43 -10.39 -52.15
N VAL A 158 -34.00 -9.18 -52.15
CA VAL A 158 -35.22 -8.85 -52.93
C VAL A 158 -34.93 -8.65 -54.42
N THR A 159 -33.78 -8.04 -54.75
CA THR A 159 -33.39 -7.81 -56.18
C THR A 159 -32.85 -9.09 -56.84
N GLY A 160 -32.26 -10.00 -56.08
CA GLY A 160 -31.75 -11.27 -56.59
C GLY A 160 -32.82 -12.29 -57.00
N LEU A 161 -34.06 -12.14 -56.53
CA LEU A 161 -35.20 -12.99 -56.87
C LEU A 161 -35.90 -12.60 -58.20
N SER A 162 -35.56 -11.49 -58.83
CA SER A 162 -36.15 -11.06 -60.08
C SER A 162 -35.35 -11.42 -61.33
N ALA A 163 -34.21 -12.11 -61.19
CA ALA A 163 -33.34 -12.42 -62.33
C ALA A 163 -33.34 -13.92 -62.78
N THR A 164 -34.27 -14.74 -62.30
CA THR A 164 -34.42 -16.12 -62.73
C THR A 164 -35.85 -16.43 -63.18
N SER A 165 -36.27 -15.80 -64.29
CA SER A 165 -37.39 -16.27 -65.12
C SER A 165 -37.30 -15.69 -66.51
N GLU A 166 -36.42 -16.26 -67.35
CA GLU A 166 -36.60 -16.42 -68.81
C GLU A 166 -35.80 -17.65 -69.25
#